data_2b07086be88fc7d9d5b1400657f05eed
#
_entry.id   2b07086be88fc7d9d5b1400657f05eed
#
_cell.length_a   1.000
_cell.length_b   1.000
_cell.length_c   1.000
_cell.angle_alpha   90.00
_cell.angle_beta   90.00
_cell.angle_gamma   90.00
#
_symmetry.space_group_name_H-M   'P 1'
#
loop_
_entity.id
_entity.type
_entity.pdbx_description
1 polymer ?
#
loop_
_entity_poly.entity_id
_entity_poly.type
_entity_poly.pdbx_seq_one_letter_code
_entity_poly.pdbx_strand_id
1 'polypeptide(L)'
;MSAMMALTLGGVMTSCNDFDDINNNPLTTGGDKIKPYYSLLSSIKGAQMDPYLGERLFVIEWAAAARQDGEDGYGVSIGTKNDEYYGAAFSYNANWMRDANTCINLIEEPQGTWTAHEKDFYPNLKQMARIWRVQMMAQFVDNFGPAPLNGFQGVNPEFSSEKDVYYWMLAELADAVSNINTEVAPNDDEKKNDPVFAFDAAKWKNYGISLRMRLAMRLSEADPAKAKSEFEAAVAQGSGIKTVDGTAAVQEYDGWSDWSGPMSRSWDIQSMSATSFLIA
;
A
#
# COMPACT_ATOMS: atom_id res chain seq x y z
N MET A 1 61.16 -58.80 15.54
CA MET A 1 61.19 -57.36 15.23
C MET A 1 60.08 -57.08 14.22
N SER A 2 58.93 -56.61 14.68
CA SER A 2 57.80 -56.30 13.81
C SER A 2 57.67 -54.78 13.74
N ALA A 3 57.87 -54.26 12.56
CA ALA A 3 57.66 -52.82 12.29
C ALA A 3 56.16 -52.59 12.00
N MET A 4 55.54 -51.81 12.85
CA MET A 4 54.17 -51.42 12.73
C MET A 4 54.11 -50.13 11.91
N MET A 5 53.58 -50.21 10.69
CA MET A 5 53.44 -49.12 9.74
C MET A 5 52.12 -48.42 10.04
N ALA A 6 52.17 -47.21 10.61
CA ALA A 6 50.97 -46.38 10.85
C ALA A 6 50.62 -45.67 9.56
N LEU A 7 49.49 -46.02 8.96
CA LEU A 7 48.86 -45.30 7.85
C LEU A 7 48.06 -44.14 8.45
N THR A 8 48.55 -42.92 8.33
CA THR A 8 47.72 -41.71 8.56
C THR A 8 46.88 -41.44 7.35
N LEU A 9 45.58 -41.77 7.44
CA LEU A 9 44.58 -41.25 6.51
C LEU A 9 44.36 -39.76 6.80
N GLY A 10 45.02 -38.92 6.04
CA GLY A 10 44.66 -37.52 5.95
C GLY A 10 43.39 -37.39 5.11
N GLY A 11 42.26 -37.37 5.77
CA GLY A 11 40.99 -36.99 5.12
C GLY A 11 41.04 -35.53 4.77
N VAL A 12 41.19 -35.23 3.50
CA VAL A 12 40.95 -33.86 2.99
C VAL A 12 39.46 -33.66 3.05
N MET A 13 39.02 -32.95 4.10
CA MET A 13 37.67 -32.42 4.15
C MET A 13 37.64 -31.23 3.16
N THR A 14 37.37 -31.51 1.93
CA THR A 14 36.87 -30.51 1.01
C THR A 14 35.47 -30.14 1.49
N SER A 15 35.43 -29.24 2.48
CA SER A 15 34.20 -28.53 2.81
C SER A 15 33.74 -27.85 1.53
N CYS A 16 32.52 -28.14 1.11
CA CYS A 16 31.90 -27.47 -0.02
C CYS A 16 31.92 -25.96 0.24
N ASN A 17 32.86 -25.26 -0.37
CA ASN A 17 32.90 -23.79 -0.36
C ASN A 17 31.85 -23.17 -1.29
N ASP A 18 31.04 -24.00 -1.95
CA ASP A 18 30.06 -23.57 -2.93
C ASP A 18 28.64 -23.39 -2.36
N PHE A 19 28.49 -23.37 -1.03
CA PHE A 19 27.17 -23.14 -0.41
C PHE A 19 26.59 -21.78 -0.78
N ASP A 20 27.41 -20.77 -0.92
CA ASP A 20 26.98 -19.42 -1.31
C ASP A 20 26.58 -19.40 -2.80
N ASP A 21 27.25 -20.14 -3.65
CA ASP A 21 26.90 -20.25 -5.06
C ASP A 21 25.65 -21.12 -5.30
N ILE A 22 25.49 -22.19 -4.51
CA ILE A 22 24.31 -23.08 -4.58
C ILE A 22 23.06 -22.38 -4.02
N ASN A 23 23.22 -21.53 -3.00
CA ASN A 23 22.12 -20.74 -2.44
C ASN A 23 21.80 -19.47 -3.22
N ASN A 24 22.67 -19.05 -4.14
CA ASN A 24 22.36 -17.99 -5.09
C ASN A 24 21.51 -18.54 -6.23
N ASN A 25 20.19 -18.42 -6.10
CA ASN A 25 19.32 -18.68 -7.22
C ASN A 25 19.57 -17.63 -8.31
N PRO A 26 20.16 -17.99 -9.47
CA PRO A 26 20.47 -17.02 -10.53
C PRO A 26 19.20 -16.41 -11.17
N LEU A 27 18.03 -16.94 -10.82
CA LEU A 27 16.73 -16.44 -11.24
C LEU A 27 16.10 -15.46 -10.21
N THR A 28 16.70 -15.30 -9.02
CA THR A 28 16.27 -14.30 -8.06
C THR A 28 17.07 -13.03 -8.22
N THR A 29 16.36 -11.93 -8.30
CA THR A 29 16.99 -10.60 -8.25
C THR A 29 17.61 -10.41 -6.86
N GLY A 30 18.94 -10.23 -6.80
CA GLY A 30 19.62 -9.90 -5.54
C GLY A 30 19.03 -8.63 -4.93
N GLY A 31 19.01 -8.55 -3.60
CA GLY A 31 18.43 -7.40 -2.88
C GLY A 31 19.03 -6.04 -3.29
N ASP A 32 20.29 -6.02 -3.73
CA ASP A 32 20.99 -4.86 -4.28
C ASP A 32 20.41 -4.32 -5.60
N LYS A 33 19.62 -5.14 -6.30
CA LYS A 33 18.98 -4.80 -7.58
C LYS A 33 17.52 -4.39 -7.43
N ILE A 34 16.93 -4.56 -6.26
CA ILE A 34 15.54 -4.19 -6.03
C ILE A 34 15.47 -2.67 -5.78
N LYS A 35 14.82 -1.98 -6.69
CA LYS A 35 14.56 -0.54 -6.51
C LYS A 35 13.36 -0.35 -5.58
N PRO A 36 13.46 0.52 -4.56
CA PRO A 36 12.39 0.73 -3.58
C PRO A 36 11.03 1.06 -4.21
N TYR A 37 11.01 1.79 -5.31
CA TYR A 37 9.76 2.18 -5.99
C TYR A 37 8.98 0.99 -6.58
N TYR A 38 9.59 -0.17 -6.82
CA TYR A 38 8.83 -1.35 -7.26
C TYR A 38 7.89 -1.86 -6.17
N SER A 39 8.31 -1.79 -4.91
CA SER A 39 7.45 -2.18 -3.78
C SER A 39 6.29 -1.19 -3.61
N LEU A 40 6.55 0.12 -3.77
CA LEU A 40 5.48 1.11 -3.74
C LEU A 40 4.51 0.92 -4.91
N LEU A 41 5.00 0.67 -6.13
CA LEU A 41 4.18 0.35 -7.29
C LEU A 41 3.31 -0.89 -7.04
N SER A 42 3.87 -1.95 -6.43
CA SER A 42 3.12 -3.16 -6.05
C SER A 42 1.96 -2.80 -5.12
N SER A 43 2.22 -1.99 -4.09
CA SER A 43 1.18 -1.52 -3.17
C SER A 43 0.10 -0.70 -3.88
N ILE A 44 0.49 0.25 -4.74
CA ILE A 44 -0.45 1.11 -5.48
C ILE A 44 -1.31 0.28 -6.43
N LYS A 45 -0.70 -0.63 -7.19
CA LYS A 45 -1.43 -1.51 -8.11
C LYS A 45 -2.36 -2.47 -7.38
N GLY A 46 -1.86 -3.10 -6.34
CA GLY A 46 -2.66 -4.02 -5.53
C GLY A 46 -3.87 -3.34 -4.90
N ALA A 47 -3.72 -2.10 -4.45
CA ALA A 47 -4.80 -1.31 -3.83
C ALA A 47 -5.93 -0.92 -4.80
N GLN A 48 -5.77 -1.13 -6.12
CA GLN A 48 -6.89 -1.04 -7.06
C GLN A 48 -7.90 -2.17 -6.85
N MET A 49 -7.49 -3.18 -6.13
CA MET A 49 -8.27 -4.32 -5.72
C MET A 49 -8.63 -5.28 -6.88
N ASP A 50 -8.72 -6.53 -6.55
CA ASP A 50 -9.40 -7.49 -7.40
C ASP A 50 -10.84 -6.99 -7.64
N PRO A 51 -11.29 -6.85 -8.91
CA PRO A 51 -12.64 -6.39 -9.22
C PRO A 51 -13.73 -7.20 -8.50
N TYR A 52 -13.51 -8.48 -8.34
CA TYR A 52 -14.43 -9.37 -7.64
C TYR A 52 -14.64 -8.95 -6.18
N LEU A 53 -13.55 -8.65 -5.45
CA LEU A 53 -13.63 -8.15 -4.09
C LEU A 53 -14.07 -6.69 -4.01
N GLY A 54 -13.52 -5.84 -4.88
CA GLY A 54 -13.85 -4.43 -4.92
C GLY A 54 -15.33 -4.21 -5.16
N GLU A 55 -15.89 -4.93 -6.11
CA GLU A 55 -17.29 -4.86 -6.43
C GLU A 55 -18.19 -5.41 -5.33
N ARG A 56 -17.95 -6.65 -4.91
CA ARG A 56 -18.85 -7.36 -4.00
C ARG A 56 -18.79 -6.80 -2.59
N LEU A 57 -17.64 -6.40 -2.10
CA LEU A 57 -17.49 -5.90 -0.76
C LEU A 57 -17.70 -4.38 -0.67
N PHE A 58 -16.95 -3.60 -1.44
CA PHE A 58 -16.96 -2.15 -1.26
C PHE A 58 -18.10 -1.45 -1.99
N VAL A 59 -18.46 -1.91 -3.18
CA VAL A 59 -19.51 -1.27 -3.97
C VAL A 59 -20.90 -1.79 -3.59
N ILE A 60 -21.08 -3.10 -3.52
CA ILE A 60 -22.39 -3.68 -3.28
C ILE A 60 -22.73 -3.65 -1.79
N GLU A 61 -21.87 -4.18 -0.93
CA GLU A 61 -22.20 -4.32 0.48
C GLU A 61 -22.07 -3.01 1.23
N TRP A 62 -20.88 -2.39 1.22
CA TRP A 62 -20.61 -1.24 2.08
C TRP A 62 -21.16 0.07 1.55
N ALA A 63 -21.09 0.30 0.24
CA ALA A 63 -21.69 1.48 -0.37
C ALA A 63 -23.18 1.31 -0.66
N ALA A 64 -23.72 0.10 -0.57
CA ALA A 64 -25.08 -0.25 -0.94
C ALA A 64 -25.47 0.26 -2.34
N ALA A 65 -24.49 0.32 -3.25
CA ALA A 65 -24.68 0.91 -4.59
C ALA A 65 -25.55 0.06 -5.49
N ALA A 66 -25.54 -1.26 -5.28
CA ALA A 66 -26.35 -2.21 -6.04
C ALA A 66 -26.72 -3.41 -5.18
N ARG A 67 -27.77 -4.13 -5.60
CA ARG A 67 -28.14 -5.41 -5.02
C ARG A 67 -27.72 -6.52 -5.98
N GLN A 68 -27.04 -7.52 -5.46
CA GLN A 68 -26.72 -8.70 -6.24
C GLN A 68 -27.91 -9.67 -6.24
N ASP A 69 -28.44 -9.94 -7.43
CA ASP A 69 -29.45 -10.96 -7.68
C ASP A 69 -28.74 -12.19 -8.23
N GLY A 70 -28.26 -13.05 -7.41
CA GLY A 70 -27.52 -14.22 -7.85
C GLY A 70 -27.76 -15.43 -6.99
N GLU A 71 -27.51 -16.59 -7.57
CA GLU A 71 -27.62 -17.88 -6.91
C GLU A 71 -26.52 -18.13 -5.85
N ASP A 72 -25.44 -17.38 -5.92
CA ASP A 72 -24.31 -17.52 -5.05
C ASP A 72 -24.58 -17.08 -3.61
N GLY A 73 -25.80 -16.60 -3.32
CA GLY A 73 -26.37 -16.52 -1.98
C GLY A 73 -25.49 -15.81 -0.96
N TYR A 74 -24.52 -14.99 -1.42
CA TYR A 74 -23.61 -14.32 -0.51
C TYR A 74 -24.30 -13.34 0.42
N GLY A 75 -25.52 -12.94 0.08
CA GLY A 75 -26.38 -12.17 0.97
C GLY A 75 -25.85 -10.81 1.38
N VAL A 76 -24.74 -10.39 0.78
CA VAL A 76 -24.01 -9.16 1.18
C VAL A 76 -24.90 -7.93 1.13
N SER A 77 -25.76 -7.84 0.12
CA SER A 77 -26.71 -6.72 -0.05
C SER A 77 -27.88 -6.71 0.94
N ILE A 78 -28.04 -7.77 1.73
CA ILE A 78 -29.07 -7.88 2.76
C ILE A 78 -28.48 -7.96 4.17
N GLY A 79 -27.19 -7.63 4.31
CA GLY A 79 -26.49 -7.59 5.60
C GLY A 79 -26.00 -8.94 6.11
N THR A 80 -25.97 -9.97 5.27
CA THR A 80 -25.37 -11.26 5.65
C THR A 80 -23.86 -11.18 5.51
N LYS A 81 -23.14 -11.48 6.59
CA LYS A 81 -21.67 -11.47 6.61
C LYS A 81 -21.11 -12.59 5.73
N ASN A 82 -20.13 -12.24 4.89
CA ASN A 82 -19.34 -13.21 4.14
C ASN A 82 -17.88 -13.19 4.63
N ASP A 83 -17.50 -14.20 5.42
CA ASP A 83 -16.18 -14.28 6.03
C ASP A 83 -15.05 -14.42 5.01
N GLU A 84 -15.31 -14.98 3.83
CA GLU A 84 -14.33 -15.10 2.76
C GLU A 84 -13.94 -13.72 2.22
N TYR A 85 -14.91 -12.87 1.92
CA TYR A 85 -14.65 -11.53 1.40
C TYR A 85 -14.01 -10.61 2.43
N TYR A 86 -14.47 -10.66 3.68
CA TYR A 86 -13.85 -9.89 4.76
C TYR A 86 -12.41 -10.34 5.03
N GLY A 87 -12.17 -11.65 5.08
CA GLY A 87 -10.85 -12.21 5.27
C GLY A 87 -9.90 -11.88 4.12
N ALA A 88 -10.39 -11.92 2.89
CA ALA A 88 -9.61 -11.54 1.71
C ALA A 88 -9.31 -10.03 1.70
N ALA A 89 -10.29 -9.17 1.99
CA ALA A 89 -10.09 -7.73 2.07
C ALA A 89 -9.06 -7.34 3.16
N PHE A 90 -9.12 -8.01 4.32
CA PHE A 90 -8.14 -7.84 5.39
C PHE A 90 -6.73 -8.23 4.91
N SER A 91 -6.59 -9.42 4.32
CA SER A 91 -5.31 -9.95 3.86
C SER A 91 -4.70 -9.11 2.74
N TYR A 92 -5.50 -8.63 1.80
CA TYR A 92 -5.03 -7.77 0.72
C TYR A 92 -4.54 -6.43 1.25
N ASN A 93 -5.29 -5.80 2.12
CA ASN A 93 -4.88 -4.53 2.72
C ASN A 93 -3.58 -4.68 3.51
N ALA A 94 -3.44 -5.78 4.27
CA ALA A 94 -2.21 -6.11 4.97
C ALA A 94 -1.01 -6.27 4.02
N ASN A 95 -1.20 -6.90 2.86
CA ASN A 95 -0.16 -7.05 1.86
C ASN A 95 0.25 -5.70 1.25
N TRP A 96 -0.70 -4.84 0.92
CA TRP A 96 -0.40 -3.51 0.37
C TRP A 96 0.36 -2.63 1.37
N MET A 97 -0.01 -2.73 2.65
CA MET A 97 0.72 -2.04 3.72
C MET A 97 2.13 -2.58 3.90
N ARG A 98 2.31 -3.91 3.82
CA ARG A 98 3.63 -4.53 3.85
C ARG A 98 4.50 -4.03 2.69
N ASP A 99 3.96 -3.93 1.48
CA ASP A 99 4.70 -3.49 0.31
C ASP A 99 5.11 -2.01 0.42
N ALA A 100 4.23 -1.15 0.96
CA ALA A 100 4.57 0.24 1.26
C ALA A 100 5.67 0.34 2.34
N ASN A 101 5.58 -0.47 3.41
CA ASN A 101 6.64 -0.57 4.43
C ASN A 101 7.96 -1.08 3.84
N THR A 102 7.91 -2.04 2.92
CA THR A 102 9.11 -2.55 2.25
C THR A 102 9.82 -1.45 1.46
N CYS A 103 9.08 -0.57 0.77
CA CYS A 103 9.66 0.60 0.11
C CYS A 103 10.40 1.50 1.11
N ILE A 104 9.79 1.79 2.25
CA ILE A 104 10.38 2.63 3.30
C ILE A 104 11.64 1.97 3.86
N ASN A 105 11.57 0.68 4.21
CA ASN A 105 12.68 -0.06 4.82
C ASN A 105 13.88 -0.18 3.86
N LEU A 106 13.65 -0.42 2.57
CA LEU A 106 14.74 -0.45 1.57
C LEU A 106 15.47 0.89 1.43
N ILE A 107 14.79 2.00 1.75
CA ILE A 107 15.40 3.33 1.75
C ILE A 107 16.14 3.60 3.07
N GLU A 108 15.60 3.16 4.20
CA GLU A 108 16.22 3.34 5.51
C GLU A 108 17.42 2.42 5.74
N GLU A 109 17.36 1.21 5.17
CA GLU A 109 18.39 0.17 5.29
C GLU A 109 18.84 -0.29 3.90
N PRO A 110 19.60 0.55 3.17
CA PRO A 110 19.98 0.25 1.80
C PRO A 110 20.91 -0.97 1.71
N GLN A 111 20.59 -1.90 0.82
CA GLN A 111 21.38 -3.10 0.57
C GLN A 111 22.59 -2.86 -0.34
N GLY A 112 22.82 -1.62 -0.77
CA GLY A 112 23.90 -1.24 -1.66
C GLY A 112 24.20 0.25 -1.65
N THR A 113 25.05 0.69 -2.56
CA THR A 113 25.42 2.11 -2.68
C THR A 113 24.52 2.82 -3.66
N TRP A 114 23.89 3.88 -3.23
CA TRP A 114 23.07 4.73 -4.09
C TRP A 114 23.90 5.62 -5.01
N THR A 115 23.43 5.82 -6.22
CA THR A 115 23.91 6.85 -7.14
C THR A 115 23.63 8.25 -6.57
N ALA A 116 24.24 9.28 -7.15
CA ALA A 116 23.99 10.66 -6.75
C ALA A 116 22.49 11.02 -6.88
N HIS A 117 21.85 10.64 -8.01
CA HIS A 117 20.43 10.86 -8.22
C HIS A 117 19.55 10.14 -7.17
N GLU A 118 19.84 8.88 -6.85
CA GLU A 118 19.08 8.11 -5.87
C GLU A 118 19.18 8.70 -4.45
N LYS A 119 20.33 9.29 -4.11
CA LYS A 119 20.51 10.00 -2.83
C LYS A 119 19.59 11.22 -2.70
N ASP A 120 19.29 11.87 -3.81
CA ASP A 120 18.39 13.03 -3.84
C ASP A 120 16.92 12.57 -3.94
N PHE A 121 16.63 11.55 -4.75
CA PHE A 121 15.28 11.11 -5.04
C PHE A 121 14.66 10.22 -3.94
N TYR A 122 15.39 9.26 -3.38
CA TYR A 122 14.83 8.30 -2.41
C TYR A 122 14.32 8.93 -1.11
N PRO A 123 14.89 10.03 -0.57
CA PRO A 123 14.24 10.74 0.53
C PRO A 123 12.80 11.20 0.21
N ASN A 124 12.55 11.68 -1.02
CA ASN A 124 11.20 12.03 -1.47
C ASN A 124 10.31 10.79 -1.66
N LEU A 125 10.84 9.75 -2.30
CA LEU A 125 10.12 8.48 -2.48
C LEU A 125 9.68 7.90 -1.14
N LYS A 126 10.51 7.99 -0.10
CA LYS A 126 10.15 7.60 1.26
C LYS A 126 8.92 8.37 1.76
N GLN A 127 8.86 9.69 1.54
CA GLN A 127 7.70 10.48 1.97
C GLN A 127 6.44 10.10 1.18
N MET A 128 6.56 9.85 -0.11
CA MET A 128 5.45 9.37 -0.94
C MET A 128 4.93 8.01 -0.46
N ALA A 129 5.82 7.09 -0.14
CA ALA A 129 5.46 5.79 0.44
C ALA A 129 4.78 5.92 1.81
N ARG A 130 5.23 6.86 2.67
CA ARG A 130 4.60 7.17 3.96
C ARG A 130 3.18 7.71 3.77
N ILE A 131 2.98 8.63 2.83
CA ILE A 131 1.66 9.18 2.49
C ILE A 131 0.74 8.05 1.99
N TRP A 132 1.24 7.20 1.09
CA TRP A 132 0.48 6.06 0.59
C TRP A 132 0.13 5.05 1.69
N ARG A 133 1.07 4.75 2.56
CA ARG A 133 0.84 3.90 3.74
C ARG A 133 -0.30 4.43 4.62
N VAL A 134 -0.37 5.73 4.83
CA VAL A 134 -1.48 6.36 5.57
C VAL A 134 -2.81 6.16 4.84
N GLN A 135 -2.85 6.29 3.51
CA GLN A 135 -4.06 5.99 2.74
C GLN A 135 -4.55 4.55 2.96
N MET A 136 -3.62 3.59 2.97
CA MET A 136 -3.95 2.17 3.22
C MET A 136 -4.37 1.93 4.67
N MET A 137 -3.70 2.58 5.62
CA MET A 137 -4.08 2.50 7.05
C MET A 137 -5.46 3.10 7.30
N ALA A 138 -5.79 4.22 6.66
CA ALA A 138 -7.12 4.82 6.76
C ALA A 138 -8.20 3.87 6.25
N GLN A 139 -7.97 3.24 5.10
CA GLN A 139 -8.88 2.23 4.57
C GLN A 139 -9.01 1.03 5.52
N PHE A 140 -7.91 0.59 6.12
CA PHE A 140 -7.92 -0.53 7.05
C PHE A 140 -8.71 -0.21 8.33
N VAL A 141 -8.39 0.90 8.99
CA VAL A 141 -9.04 1.27 10.26
C VAL A 141 -10.51 1.61 10.10
N ASP A 142 -10.89 2.24 8.98
CA ASP A 142 -12.28 2.54 8.69
C ASP A 142 -13.14 1.29 8.49
N ASN A 143 -12.54 0.19 8.07
CA ASN A 143 -13.24 -1.05 7.75
C ASN A 143 -13.16 -2.09 8.87
N PHE A 144 -12.06 -2.12 9.62
CA PHE A 144 -11.77 -3.18 10.60
C PHE A 144 -11.62 -2.66 12.03
N GLY A 145 -11.60 -1.35 12.24
CA GLY A 145 -11.42 -0.75 13.56
C GLY A 145 -9.95 -0.71 14.00
N PRO A 146 -9.64 -1.06 15.26
CA PRO A 146 -8.28 -1.02 15.78
C PRO A 146 -7.25 -1.66 14.85
N ALA A 147 -6.08 -1.06 14.73
CA ALA A 147 -5.05 -1.48 13.79
C ALA A 147 -3.64 -1.50 14.43
N PRO A 148 -2.74 -2.38 13.97
CA PRO A 148 -1.38 -2.42 14.47
C PRO A 148 -0.52 -1.36 13.79
N LEU A 149 -0.19 -0.27 14.49
CA LEU A 149 0.64 0.83 13.96
C LEU A 149 2.01 0.37 13.43
N ASN A 150 2.62 -0.59 14.13
CA ASN A 150 3.91 -1.19 13.76
C ASN A 150 3.74 -2.56 13.08
N GLY A 151 2.55 -2.84 12.53
CA GLY A 151 2.23 -4.09 11.87
C GLY A 151 2.66 -4.15 10.41
N PHE A 152 2.29 -5.26 9.79
CA PHE A 152 2.51 -5.47 8.37
C PHE A 152 4.00 -5.50 7.95
N GLN A 153 4.85 -5.93 8.90
CA GLN A 153 6.31 -6.05 8.73
C GLN A 153 6.82 -7.45 9.11
N GLY A 154 5.95 -8.45 9.07
CA GLY A 154 6.31 -9.83 9.43
C GLY A 154 6.33 -10.13 10.93
N VAL A 155 5.95 -9.18 11.76
CA VAL A 155 5.75 -9.33 13.21
C VAL A 155 4.27 -9.20 13.55
N ASN A 156 3.87 -9.72 14.71
CA ASN A 156 2.49 -9.65 15.20
C ASN A 156 2.40 -8.68 16.38
N PRO A 157 2.30 -7.36 16.13
CA PRO A 157 2.28 -6.34 17.16
C PRO A 157 0.90 -6.20 17.80
N GLU A 158 0.86 -5.49 18.92
CA GLU A 158 -0.39 -5.09 19.55
C GLU A 158 -1.19 -4.13 18.68
N PHE A 159 -2.53 -4.23 18.79
CA PHE A 159 -3.45 -3.32 18.12
C PHE A 159 -3.59 -2.02 18.91
N SER A 160 -3.50 -0.90 18.22
CA SER A 160 -3.78 0.43 18.76
C SER A 160 -5.25 0.78 18.56
N SER A 161 -5.80 1.63 19.43
CA SER A 161 -7.18 2.10 19.29
C SER A 161 -7.36 2.90 17.99
N GLU A 162 -8.58 2.96 17.47
CA GLU A 162 -8.91 3.79 16.30
C GLU A 162 -8.46 5.24 16.51
N LYS A 163 -8.66 5.80 17.70
CA LYS A 163 -8.21 7.14 18.05
C LYS A 163 -6.70 7.30 17.88
N ASP A 164 -5.91 6.38 18.43
CA ASP A 164 -4.46 6.44 18.35
C ASP A 164 -3.98 6.29 16.91
N VAL A 165 -4.63 5.43 16.12
CA VAL A 165 -4.34 5.26 14.70
C VAL A 165 -4.62 6.54 13.91
N TYR A 166 -5.77 7.17 14.13
CA TYR A 166 -6.11 8.45 13.49
C TYR A 166 -5.12 9.56 13.86
N TYR A 167 -4.73 9.65 15.11
CA TYR A 167 -3.77 10.65 15.56
C TYR A 167 -2.38 10.42 14.96
N TRP A 168 -1.97 9.15 14.89
CA TRP A 168 -0.74 8.78 14.21
C TRP A 168 -0.78 9.13 12.71
N MET A 169 -1.88 8.81 12.01
CA MET A 169 -2.04 9.14 10.59
C MET A 169 -1.90 10.64 10.31
N LEU A 170 -2.52 11.48 11.14
CA LEU A 170 -2.44 12.93 11.00
C LEU A 170 -1.02 13.46 11.24
N ALA A 171 -0.33 12.94 12.25
CA ALA A 171 1.06 13.31 12.54
C ALA A 171 2.01 12.84 11.44
N GLU A 172 1.82 11.62 10.95
CA GLU A 172 2.62 11.03 9.87
C GLU A 172 2.50 11.83 8.57
N LEU A 173 1.29 12.25 8.20
CA LEU A 173 1.06 13.10 7.04
C LEU A 173 1.68 14.49 7.21
N ALA A 174 1.55 15.10 8.40
CA ALA A 174 2.12 16.39 8.69
C ALA A 174 3.63 16.40 8.47
N ASP A 175 4.31 15.38 8.99
CA ASP A 175 5.76 15.22 8.87
C ASP A 175 6.17 14.86 7.43
N ALA A 176 5.53 13.86 6.81
CA ALA A 176 5.86 13.45 5.46
C ALA A 176 5.74 14.60 4.44
N VAL A 177 4.64 15.35 4.49
CA VAL A 177 4.41 16.51 3.62
C VAL A 177 5.47 17.60 3.82
N SER A 178 5.89 17.83 5.07
CA SER A 178 6.92 18.83 5.39
C SER A 178 8.30 18.46 4.86
N ASN A 179 8.57 17.16 4.74
CA ASN A 179 9.86 16.63 4.31
C ASN A 179 9.96 16.39 2.78
N ILE A 180 8.91 16.65 2.00
CA ILE A 180 8.98 16.56 0.53
C ILE A 180 9.71 17.78 -0.03
N ASN A 181 10.80 17.53 -0.75
CA ASN A 181 11.52 18.52 -1.54
C ASN A 181 10.97 18.56 -2.97
N THR A 182 10.28 19.64 -3.33
CA THR A 182 9.64 19.77 -4.65
C THR A 182 10.60 20.11 -5.78
N GLU A 183 11.88 20.39 -5.48
CA GLU A 183 12.92 20.67 -6.48
C GLU A 183 13.53 19.38 -7.08
N VAL A 184 13.29 18.24 -6.45
CA VAL A 184 13.84 16.96 -6.91
C VAL A 184 12.86 16.31 -7.88
N ALA A 185 13.29 16.12 -9.12
CA ALA A 185 12.50 15.49 -10.16
C ALA A 185 12.88 14.00 -10.33
N PRO A 186 11.91 13.12 -10.57
CA PRO A 186 12.16 11.73 -10.95
C PRO A 186 12.76 11.64 -12.37
N ASN A 187 13.54 10.61 -12.65
CA ASN A 187 13.98 10.28 -14.00
C ASN A 187 12.86 9.55 -14.78
N ASP A 188 13.09 9.29 -16.08
CA ASP A 188 12.04 8.72 -16.94
C ASP A 188 11.70 7.26 -16.61
N ASP A 189 12.61 6.50 -16.02
CA ASP A 189 12.30 5.14 -15.56
C ASP A 189 11.51 5.15 -14.27
N GLU A 190 11.80 6.06 -13.36
CA GLU A 190 11.05 6.24 -12.11
C GLU A 190 9.62 6.67 -12.42
N LYS A 191 9.40 7.65 -13.30
CA LYS A 191 8.06 8.14 -13.68
C LYS A 191 7.13 7.04 -14.13
N LYS A 192 7.61 6.04 -14.86
CA LYS A 192 6.81 4.90 -15.34
C LYS A 192 6.32 3.99 -14.21
N ASN A 193 6.94 4.08 -13.03
CA ASN A 193 6.66 3.23 -11.88
C ASN A 193 5.74 3.90 -10.84
N ASP A 194 5.20 5.06 -11.16
CA ASP A 194 4.12 5.67 -10.38
C ASP A 194 2.93 6.01 -11.28
N PRO A 195 1.87 5.19 -11.26
CA PRO A 195 0.66 5.44 -12.06
C PRO A 195 -0.20 6.58 -11.51
N VAL A 196 0.11 7.10 -10.30
CA VAL A 196 -0.70 8.14 -9.65
C VAL A 196 -0.30 9.53 -10.15
N PHE A 197 0.99 9.87 -9.98
CA PHE A 197 1.50 11.21 -10.28
C PHE A 197 2.86 11.20 -10.99
N ALA A 198 3.32 10.05 -11.48
CA ALA A 198 4.64 9.89 -12.07
C ALA A 198 5.77 10.38 -11.14
N PHE A 199 5.64 10.16 -9.84
CA PHE A 199 6.52 10.64 -8.77
C PHE A 199 6.76 12.16 -8.76
N ASP A 200 5.81 12.94 -9.27
CA ASP A 200 5.83 14.40 -9.14
C ASP A 200 5.71 14.78 -7.67
N ALA A 201 6.77 15.35 -7.12
CA ALA A 201 6.87 15.66 -5.70
C ALA A 201 5.83 16.69 -5.24
N ALA A 202 5.51 17.69 -6.08
CA ALA A 202 4.50 18.69 -5.75
C ALA A 202 3.09 18.09 -5.72
N LYS A 203 2.77 17.19 -6.64
CA LYS A 203 1.49 16.49 -6.66
C LYS A 203 1.34 15.55 -5.46
N TRP A 204 2.36 14.78 -5.12
CA TRP A 204 2.36 13.94 -3.93
C TRP A 204 2.22 14.75 -2.63
N LYS A 205 2.91 15.89 -2.55
CA LYS A 205 2.75 16.82 -1.43
C LYS A 205 1.31 17.30 -1.29
N ASN A 206 0.70 17.75 -2.38
CA ASN A 206 -0.70 18.19 -2.40
C ASN A 206 -1.67 17.06 -2.06
N TYR A 207 -1.39 15.84 -2.51
CA TYR A 207 -2.17 14.67 -2.13
C TYR A 207 -2.11 14.39 -0.62
N GLY A 208 -0.91 14.43 -0.03
CA GLY A 208 -0.73 14.26 1.42
C GLY A 208 -1.48 15.32 2.23
N ILE A 209 -1.44 16.60 1.78
CA ILE A 209 -2.21 17.69 2.40
C ILE A 209 -3.71 17.41 2.33
N SER A 210 -4.22 17.02 1.15
CA SER A 210 -5.63 16.70 0.97
C SER A 210 -6.09 15.52 1.80
N LEU A 211 -5.25 14.49 1.89
CA LEU A 211 -5.51 13.33 2.74
C LEU A 211 -5.58 13.72 4.22
N ARG A 212 -4.67 14.58 4.68
CA ARG A 212 -4.69 15.10 6.05
C ARG A 212 -5.97 15.90 6.34
N MET A 213 -6.40 16.77 5.41
CA MET A 213 -7.67 17.51 5.53
C MET A 213 -8.86 16.54 5.63
N ARG A 214 -8.90 15.54 4.77
CA ARG A 214 -9.97 14.51 4.76
C ARG A 214 -10.03 13.74 6.08
N LEU A 215 -8.90 13.27 6.58
CA LEU A 215 -8.84 12.54 7.84
C LEU A 215 -9.19 13.44 9.05
N ALA A 216 -8.77 14.71 9.03
CA ALA A 216 -9.17 15.67 10.05
C ALA A 216 -10.69 15.87 10.09
N MET A 217 -11.33 16.00 8.92
CA MET A 217 -12.79 16.14 8.84
C MET A 217 -13.55 14.92 9.36
N ARG A 218 -12.98 13.73 9.25
CA ARG A 218 -13.61 12.51 9.81
C ARG A 218 -13.66 12.49 11.34
N LEU A 219 -12.86 13.33 11.99
CA LEU A 219 -12.88 13.51 13.45
C LEU A 219 -13.90 14.56 13.93
N SER A 220 -14.65 15.19 13.01
CA SER A 220 -15.53 16.35 13.33
C SER A 220 -16.53 16.06 14.44
N GLU A 221 -17.04 14.85 14.56
CA GLU A 221 -17.96 14.45 15.63
C GLU A 221 -17.24 13.84 16.84
N ALA A 222 -16.18 13.05 16.60
CA ALA A 222 -15.49 12.33 17.67
C ALA A 222 -14.52 13.25 18.46
N ASP A 223 -13.85 14.18 17.79
CA ASP A 223 -12.95 15.17 18.40
C ASP A 223 -12.93 16.47 17.58
N PRO A 224 -13.94 17.33 17.71
CA PRO A 224 -14.07 18.57 16.94
C PRO A 224 -12.86 19.52 17.08
N ALA A 225 -12.25 19.54 18.26
CA ALA A 225 -11.10 20.42 18.52
C ALA A 225 -9.86 19.94 17.72
N LYS A 226 -9.59 18.65 17.75
CA LYS A 226 -8.52 18.03 16.95
C LYS A 226 -8.79 18.16 15.45
N ALA A 227 -10.03 17.90 15.02
CA ALA A 227 -10.46 18.06 13.63
C ALA A 227 -10.15 19.46 13.10
N LYS A 228 -10.58 20.50 13.83
CA LYS A 228 -10.33 21.88 13.46
C LYS A 228 -8.85 22.20 13.39
N SER A 229 -8.11 21.88 14.45
CA SER A 229 -6.67 22.22 14.51
C SER A 229 -5.86 21.55 13.42
N GLU A 230 -6.15 20.28 13.10
CA GLU A 230 -5.44 19.55 12.04
C GLU A 230 -5.82 20.03 10.64
N PHE A 231 -7.09 20.36 10.43
CA PHE A 231 -7.55 20.91 9.16
C PHE A 231 -6.89 22.27 8.88
N GLU A 232 -6.93 23.19 9.84
CA GLU A 232 -6.31 24.51 9.73
C GLU A 232 -4.79 24.41 9.51
N ALA A 233 -4.11 23.49 10.22
CA ALA A 233 -2.70 23.23 10.03
C ALA A 233 -2.38 22.64 8.64
N ALA A 234 -3.24 21.76 8.11
CA ALA A 234 -3.08 21.23 6.76
C ALA A 234 -3.25 22.32 5.70
N VAL A 235 -4.25 23.20 5.85
CA VAL A 235 -4.44 24.37 4.96
C VAL A 235 -3.22 25.30 5.00
N ALA A 236 -2.60 25.48 6.16
CA ALA A 236 -1.40 26.31 6.29
C ALA A 236 -0.16 25.68 5.59
N GLN A 237 -0.11 24.36 5.45
CA GLN A 237 0.95 23.66 4.70
C GLN A 237 0.81 23.80 3.18
N GLY A 238 -0.39 24.06 2.67
CA GLY A 238 -0.67 24.24 1.26
C GLY A 238 -2.13 24.04 0.89
N SER A 239 -2.46 24.29 -0.36
CA SER A 239 -3.85 24.26 -0.84
C SER A 239 -4.41 22.88 -1.15
N GLY A 240 -3.60 21.83 -1.00
CA GLY A 240 -4.02 20.48 -1.36
C GLY A 240 -4.20 20.27 -2.89
N ILE A 241 -4.90 19.21 -3.25
CA ILE A 241 -5.29 18.98 -4.65
C ILE A 241 -6.37 19.98 -5.04
N LYS A 242 -6.07 20.77 -6.07
CA LYS A 242 -7.03 21.68 -6.67
C LYS A 242 -7.64 21.03 -7.92
N THR A 243 -8.83 20.48 -7.77
CA THR A 243 -9.63 20.03 -8.91
C THR A 243 -8.99 19.03 -9.91
N VAL A 244 -9.48 19.05 -11.13
CA VAL A 244 -9.31 18.08 -12.22
C VAL A 244 -7.85 17.74 -12.59
N ASP A 245 -6.90 18.63 -12.32
CA ASP A 245 -5.47 18.39 -12.62
C ASP A 245 -4.77 17.46 -11.60
N GLY A 246 -5.48 17.08 -10.58
CA GLY A 246 -5.00 16.23 -9.51
C GLY A 246 -5.72 14.90 -9.41
N THR A 247 -6.22 14.39 -10.50
CA THR A 247 -6.73 13.02 -10.51
C THR A 247 -5.57 12.10 -10.17
N ALA A 248 -5.67 11.48 -8.99
CA ALA A 248 -4.94 10.26 -8.75
C ALA A 248 -5.30 9.34 -9.92
N ALA A 249 -4.32 9.06 -10.76
CA ALA A 249 -4.58 8.34 -11.97
C ALA A 249 -5.17 6.98 -11.61
N VAL A 250 -6.32 6.73 -12.12
CA VAL A 250 -6.87 5.39 -12.13
C VAL A 250 -5.98 4.61 -13.10
N GLN A 251 -5.52 3.46 -12.67
CA GLN A 251 -4.77 2.60 -13.55
C GLN A 251 -5.66 2.21 -14.73
N GLU A 252 -5.20 2.47 -15.95
CA GLU A 252 -5.84 1.95 -17.13
C GLU A 252 -5.56 0.46 -17.24
N TYR A 253 -6.63 -0.31 -17.33
CA TYR A 253 -6.59 -1.74 -17.64
C TYR A 253 -7.11 -1.95 -19.05
N ASP A 254 -6.41 -2.74 -19.82
CA ASP A 254 -6.91 -3.21 -21.11
C ASP A 254 -8.09 -4.17 -20.88
N GLY A 255 -9.17 -3.83 -21.39
CA GLY A 255 -10.57 -4.23 -21.31
C GLY A 255 -10.99 -5.65 -20.97
N TRP A 256 -10.15 -6.60 -20.62
CA TRP A 256 -10.56 -7.97 -20.24
C TRP A 256 -9.68 -8.63 -19.19
N SER A 257 -8.78 -7.92 -18.59
CA SER A 257 -8.08 -8.49 -17.45
C SER A 257 -9.02 -8.51 -16.24
N ASP A 258 -8.85 -9.44 -15.35
CA ASP A 258 -9.51 -9.50 -14.04
C ASP A 258 -9.28 -8.23 -13.20
N TRP A 259 -8.52 -7.30 -13.72
CA TRP A 259 -8.11 -6.02 -13.13
C TRP A 259 -8.84 -4.80 -13.71
N SER A 260 -9.79 -4.99 -14.62
CA SER A 260 -10.67 -3.90 -15.02
C SER A 260 -11.52 -3.44 -13.81
N GLY A 261 -11.83 -2.17 -13.76
CA GLY A 261 -12.58 -1.60 -12.62
C GLY A 261 -13.85 -2.38 -12.30
N PRO A 262 -14.31 -2.37 -11.05
CA PRO A 262 -15.37 -3.26 -10.57
C PRO A 262 -16.62 -3.29 -11.44
N MET A 263 -17.03 -2.16 -11.96
CA MET A 263 -18.26 -2.04 -12.76
C MET A 263 -18.05 -2.18 -14.27
N SER A 264 -16.85 -2.53 -14.70
CA SER A 264 -16.53 -2.61 -16.13
C SER A 264 -16.78 -3.97 -16.76
N ARG A 265 -16.93 -5.02 -15.96
CA ARG A 265 -17.24 -6.35 -16.46
C ARG A 265 -18.73 -6.53 -16.72
N SER A 266 -19.09 -6.77 -17.98
CA SER A 266 -20.48 -6.85 -18.38
C SER A 266 -21.29 -7.97 -17.73
N TRP A 267 -20.65 -9.09 -17.41
CA TRP A 267 -21.31 -10.21 -16.74
C TRP A 267 -21.59 -9.93 -15.25
N ASP A 268 -20.75 -9.12 -14.58
CA ASP A 268 -21.00 -8.71 -13.21
C ASP A 268 -22.19 -7.72 -13.16
N ILE A 269 -22.26 -6.81 -14.11
CA ILE A 269 -23.38 -5.85 -14.22
C ILE A 269 -24.68 -6.57 -14.48
N GLN A 270 -24.70 -7.64 -15.25
CA GLN A 270 -25.90 -8.42 -15.54
C GLN A 270 -26.48 -9.13 -14.31
N SER A 271 -25.65 -9.43 -13.32
CA SER A 271 -26.08 -10.08 -12.07
C SER A 271 -26.50 -9.10 -10.98
N MET A 272 -26.51 -7.81 -11.26
CA MET A 272 -26.82 -6.75 -10.29
C MET A 272 -28.09 -6.00 -10.65
N SER A 273 -28.81 -5.57 -9.64
CA SER A 273 -29.89 -4.60 -9.77
C SER A 273 -29.63 -3.38 -8.88
N ALA A 274 -30.03 -2.21 -9.34
CA ALA A 274 -29.96 -1.01 -8.53
C ALA A 274 -30.76 -1.18 -7.25
N THR A 275 -30.20 -0.77 -6.13
CA THR A 275 -30.92 -0.78 -4.85
C THR A 275 -31.98 0.32 -4.84
N SER A 276 -33.06 0.09 -4.14
CA SER A 276 -34.11 1.12 -3.95
C SER A 276 -33.57 2.39 -3.29
N PHE A 277 -32.45 2.29 -2.58
CA PHE A 277 -31.76 3.42 -1.98
C PHE A 277 -31.17 4.40 -3.00
N LEU A 278 -30.72 3.91 -4.17
CA LEU A 278 -30.16 4.76 -5.23
C LEU A 278 -31.25 5.36 -6.14
N ILE A 279 -32.47 4.88 -6.05
CA ILE A 279 -33.60 5.29 -6.89
C ILE A 279 -34.49 6.33 -6.17
N ALA A 280 -34.33 6.45 -4.86
CA ALA A 280 -35.07 7.41 -4.03
C ALA A 280 -34.35 8.76 -3.94
#